data_f2296d64aaaecdcbe3d81a36f9f2de34
#
_entry.id   f2296d64aaaecdcbe3d81a36f9f2de34
#
_cell.length_a   1.000
_cell.length_b   1.000
_cell.length_c   1.000
_cell.angle_alpha   90.00
_cell.angle_beta   90.00
_cell.angle_gamma   90.00
#
_symmetry.space_group_name_H-M   'P 1'
#
loop_
_entity.id
_entity.type
_entity.pdbx_description
1 polymer ?
#
loop_
_entity_poly.entity_id
_entity_poly.type
_entity_poly.pdbx_seq_one_letter_code
_entity_poly.pdbx_strand_id
1 'polypeptide(L)'
;ALLTAAGWHVRDVASANLRAATGVAIREFPLDAGHGFADYLLYVNGKACGVIEAKKEGATLTGVELQSSRYAKGLPTTLPAWNRPLPFVWESTGVETHFTNGLDPEPRARSVFAFFRPELLVQWLALLPRASQGNGNGVSEPPSTFLARMRNMPKLVTEWGSGGAHYELWPAQIGAITNLEKSLAANKPKALIQMATG
;
A
#
# COMPACT_ATOMS: atom_id res chain seq x y z
N ALA A 1 3.03 -1.72 -21.72
CA ALA A 1 1.59 -1.87 -21.94
C ALA A 1 0.78 -1.82 -20.64
N LEU A 2 1.01 -2.74 -19.66
CA LEU A 2 0.18 -2.83 -18.43
C LEU A 2 0.21 -1.58 -17.56
N LEU A 3 1.38 -0.99 -17.31
CA LEU A 3 1.49 0.26 -16.53
C LEU A 3 0.78 1.42 -17.19
N THR A 4 0.90 1.55 -18.51
CA THR A 4 0.21 2.60 -19.27
C THR A 4 -1.31 2.41 -19.20
N ALA A 5 -1.79 1.16 -19.29
CA ALA A 5 -3.22 0.84 -19.11
C ALA A 5 -3.72 1.19 -17.68
N ALA A 6 -2.85 1.10 -16.68
CA ALA A 6 -3.14 1.50 -15.31
C ALA A 6 -2.98 3.02 -15.06
N GLY A 7 -2.73 3.83 -16.10
CA GLY A 7 -2.64 5.29 -15.99
C GLY A 7 -1.26 5.84 -15.67
N TRP A 8 -0.21 5.00 -15.69
CA TRP A 8 1.16 5.45 -15.45
C TRP A 8 1.78 6.04 -16.71
N HIS A 9 2.48 7.16 -16.55
CA HIS A 9 3.28 7.77 -17.60
C HIS A 9 4.68 7.15 -17.58
N VAL A 10 4.94 6.21 -18.51
CA VAL A 10 6.20 5.45 -18.55
C VAL A 10 7.24 6.22 -19.34
N ARG A 11 8.45 6.37 -18.77
CA ARG A 11 9.60 7.09 -19.36
C ARG A 11 10.91 6.35 -19.06
N ASP A 12 11.91 6.68 -19.86
CA ASP A 12 13.31 6.32 -19.57
C ASP A 12 13.98 7.39 -18.72
N VAL A 13 15.04 7.05 -18.03
CA VAL A 13 15.78 7.98 -17.16
C VAL A 13 16.17 9.26 -17.91
N ALA A 14 16.67 9.15 -19.15
CA ALA A 14 17.11 10.30 -19.95
C ALA A 14 16.01 11.30 -20.30
N SER A 15 14.74 10.85 -20.32
CA SER A 15 13.57 11.68 -20.66
C SER A 15 12.63 11.87 -19.49
N ALA A 16 13.09 11.65 -18.26
CA ALA A 16 12.29 11.69 -17.06
C ALA A 16 11.79 13.09 -16.75
N ASN A 17 10.47 13.25 -16.73
CA ASN A 17 9.81 14.43 -16.18
C ASN A 17 8.83 13.96 -15.09
N LEU A 18 9.23 14.11 -13.84
CA LEU A 18 8.47 13.64 -12.68
C LEU A 18 7.15 14.39 -12.44
N ARG A 19 6.93 15.49 -13.17
CA ARG A 19 5.72 16.32 -13.08
C ARG A 19 4.84 16.21 -14.33
N ALA A 20 5.18 15.29 -15.25
CA ALA A 20 4.41 15.12 -16.49
C ALA A 20 3.00 14.55 -16.26
N ALA A 21 2.79 13.84 -15.16
CA ALA A 21 1.51 13.26 -14.75
C ALA A 21 1.49 13.02 -13.25
N THR A 22 0.33 12.68 -12.69
CA THR A 22 0.17 12.26 -11.29
C THR A 22 1.09 11.07 -10.97
N GLY A 23 1.15 10.09 -11.87
CA GLY A 23 2.00 8.90 -11.75
C GLY A 23 3.00 8.81 -12.90
N VAL A 24 4.28 8.73 -12.57
CA VAL A 24 5.38 8.54 -13.52
C VAL A 24 6.14 7.28 -13.14
N ALA A 25 6.36 6.39 -14.10
CA ALA A 25 7.17 5.18 -13.95
C ALA A 25 8.44 5.33 -14.79
N ILE A 26 9.59 5.32 -14.15
CA ILE A 26 10.91 5.44 -14.80
C ILE A 26 11.52 4.06 -14.95
N ARG A 27 11.82 3.66 -16.18
CA ARG A 27 12.44 2.37 -16.49
C ARG A 27 13.92 2.35 -16.13
N GLU A 28 14.41 1.15 -15.73
CA GLU A 28 15.84 0.85 -15.52
C GLU A 28 16.52 1.92 -14.66
N PHE A 29 15.90 2.25 -13.54
CA PHE A 29 16.37 3.33 -12.68
C PHE A 29 17.57 2.87 -11.85
N PRO A 30 18.73 3.56 -11.93
CA PRO A 30 19.89 3.24 -11.12
C PRO A 30 19.65 3.56 -9.64
N LEU A 31 19.90 2.60 -8.78
CA LEU A 31 19.83 2.73 -7.33
C LEU A 31 21.23 3.00 -6.75
N ASP A 32 21.30 3.26 -5.45
CA ASP A 32 22.57 3.42 -4.75
C ASP A 32 23.49 2.19 -4.91
N ALA A 33 24.79 2.41 -4.74
CA ALA A 33 25.80 1.36 -4.87
C ALA A 33 25.45 0.11 -4.06
N GLY A 34 25.48 -1.06 -4.70
CA GLY A 34 25.11 -2.34 -4.12
C GLY A 34 23.63 -2.72 -4.24
N HIS A 35 22.78 -1.82 -4.74
CA HIS A 35 21.35 -2.09 -4.93
C HIS A 35 20.97 -2.35 -6.41
N GLY A 36 21.84 -2.06 -7.36
CA GLY A 36 21.62 -2.33 -8.79
C GLY A 36 20.64 -1.35 -9.45
N PHE A 37 19.75 -1.88 -10.27
CA PHE A 37 18.73 -1.12 -11.01
C PHE A 37 17.36 -1.66 -10.66
N ALA A 38 16.39 -0.75 -10.44
CA ALA A 38 14.99 -1.13 -10.42
C ALA A 38 14.47 -1.16 -11.86
N ASP A 39 13.75 -2.21 -12.26
CA ASP A 39 13.14 -2.27 -13.59
C ASP A 39 12.18 -1.09 -13.80
N TYR A 40 11.45 -0.70 -12.77
CA TYR A 40 10.73 0.56 -12.73
C TYR A 40 10.78 1.19 -11.34
N LEU A 41 11.10 2.49 -11.30
CA LEU A 41 10.91 3.33 -10.11
C LEU A 41 9.64 4.16 -10.30
N LEU A 42 8.74 4.11 -9.33
CA LEU A 42 7.44 4.76 -9.39
C LEU A 42 7.43 6.06 -8.61
N TYR A 43 6.97 7.11 -9.26
CA TYR A 43 6.78 8.43 -8.69
C TYR A 43 5.30 8.81 -8.70
N VAL A 44 4.86 9.39 -7.60
CA VAL A 44 3.52 9.96 -7.46
C VAL A 44 3.67 11.40 -6.97
N ASN A 45 3.08 12.34 -7.71
CA ASN A 45 3.22 13.78 -7.46
C ASN A 45 4.69 14.22 -7.28
N GLY A 46 5.58 13.68 -8.13
CA GLY A 46 7.00 14.03 -8.15
C GLY A 46 7.86 13.42 -7.03
N LYS A 47 7.32 12.55 -6.19
CA LYS A 47 8.04 11.85 -5.12
C LYS A 47 8.01 10.35 -5.34
N ALA A 48 9.15 9.67 -5.15
CA ALA A 48 9.25 8.23 -5.25
C ALA A 48 8.35 7.56 -4.20
N CYS A 49 7.63 6.52 -4.62
CA CYS A 49 6.70 5.81 -3.75
C CYS A 49 6.81 4.28 -3.83
N GLY A 50 7.45 3.74 -4.87
CA GLY A 50 7.53 2.29 -5.02
C GLY A 50 8.46 1.85 -6.14
N VAL A 51 8.64 0.54 -6.21
CA VAL A 51 9.43 -0.13 -7.24
C VAL A 51 8.67 -1.30 -7.86
N ILE A 52 9.02 -1.64 -9.10
CA ILE A 52 8.56 -2.85 -9.77
C ILE A 52 9.77 -3.64 -10.20
N GLU A 53 9.77 -4.92 -9.89
CA GLU A 53 10.65 -5.93 -10.42
C GLU A 53 9.91 -6.72 -11.51
N ALA A 54 10.44 -6.68 -12.73
CA ALA A 54 9.88 -7.39 -13.87
C ALA A 54 10.63 -8.71 -14.10
N LYS A 55 9.92 -9.80 -14.22
CA LYS A 55 10.47 -11.12 -14.53
C LYS A 55 9.91 -11.62 -15.85
N LYS A 56 10.64 -12.56 -16.47
CA LYS A 56 10.17 -13.22 -17.68
C LYS A 56 8.90 -14.02 -17.38
N GLU A 57 8.01 -14.11 -18.37
CA GLU A 57 6.84 -14.97 -18.30
C GLU A 57 7.26 -16.42 -17.99
N GLY A 58 6.52 -17.07 -17.10
CA GLY A 58 6.82 -18.41 -16.60
C GLY A 58 7.85 -18.48 -15.48
N ALA A 59 8.48 -17.37 -15.09
CA ALA A 59 9.31 -17.33 -13.90
C ALA A 59 8.42 -17.36 -12.64
N THR A 60 8.88 -18.07 -11.60
CA THR A 60 8.21 -18.02 -10.30
C THR A 60 8.50 -16.70 -9.60
N LEU A 61 7.48 -16.07 -9.02
CA LEU A 61 7.61 -14.89 -8.17
C LEU A 61 7.95 -15.22 -6.71
N THR A 62 7.99 -16.52 -6.35
CA THR A 62 8.37 -16.96 -5.01
C THR A 62 9.84 -16.63 -4.74
N GLY A 63 10.11 -15.89 -3.66
CA GLY A 63 11.46 -15.50 -3.25
C GLY A 63 12.00 -14.22 -3.91
N VAL A 64 11.26 -13.61 -4.83
CA VAL A 64 11.61 -12.30 -5.43
C VAL A 64 11.45 -11.16 -4.43
N GLU A 65 10.66 -11.36 -3.39
CA GLU A 65 10.37 -10.38 -2.32
C GLU A 65 11.64 -9.81 -1.65
N LEU A 66 12.71 -10.63 -1.55
CA LEU A 66 13.99 -10.16 -0.99
C LEU A 66 14.69 -9.17 -1.91
N GLN A 67 14.59 -9.36 -3.22
CA GLN A 67 15.23 -8.49 -4.23
C GLN A 67 14.49 -7.15 -4.30
N SER A 68 13.17 -7.18 -4.42
CA SER A 68 12.35 -5.98 -4.48
C SER A 68 12.40 -5.17 -3.17
N SER A 69 12.52 -5.82 -2.01
CA SER A 69 12.77 -5.16 -0.73
C SER A 69 14.13 -4.45 -0.67
N ARG A 70 15.17 -5.00 -1.31
CA ARG A 70 16.47 -4.34 -1.44
C ARG A 70 16.37 -3.07 -2.29
N TYR A 71 15.62 -3.12 -3.39
CA TYR A 71 15.40 -1.97 -4.26
C TYR A 71 14.65 -0.85 -3.55
N ALA A 72 13.62 -1.19 -2.77
CA ALA A 72 12.89 -0.20 -1.98
C ALA A 72 13.78 0.56 -0.97
N LYS A 73 14.88 -0.05 -0.53
CA LYS A 73 15.88 0.56 0.36
C LYS A 73 16.99 1.32 -0.38
N GLY A 74 17.23 1.02 -1.66
CA GLY A 74 18.33 1.55 -2.45
C GLY A 74 18.05 2.88 -3.15
N LEU A 75 17.00 3.60 -2.80
CA LEU A 75 16.73 4.90 -3.38
C LEU A 75 17.74 5.95 -2.90
N PRO A 76 18.47 6.65 -3.81
CA PRO A 76 19.38 7.73 -3.44
C PRO A 76 18.73 8.75 -2.51
N THR A 77 19.44 9.12 -1.45
CA THR A 77 18.91 10.03 -0.41
C THR A 77 18.62 11.43 -0.95
N THR A 78 19.25 11.82 -2.05
CA THR A 78 19.03 13.09 -2.75
C THR A 78 17.69 13.18 -3.47
N LEU A 79 17.04 12.05 -3.74
CA LEU A 79 15.78 12.03 -4.46
C LEU A 79 14.59 12.18 -3.50
N PRO A 80 13.56 12.94 -3.89
CA PRO A 80 12.38 13.10 -3.06
C PRO A 80 11.60 11.76 -3.00
N ALA A 81 11.19 11.37 -1.80
CA ALA A 81 10.38 10.18 -1.57
C ALA A 81 9.25 10.48 -0.60
N TRP A 82 8.17 9.70 -0.69
CA TRP A 82 7.06 9.76 0.24
C TRP A 82 7.40 9.11 1.58
N ASN A 83 8.12 8.02 1.52
CA ASN A 83 8.61 7.27 2.68
C ASN A 83 9.90 6.55 2.35
N ARG A 84 10.70 6.18 3.37
CA ARG A 84 11.91 5.38 3.24
C ARG A 84 11.92 4.29 4.31
N PRO A 85 12.03 3.02 3.92
CA PRO A 85 12.08 2.48 2.55
C PRO A 85 10.82 2.81 1.76
N LEU A 86 10.89 2.69 0.42
CA LEU A 86 9.73 2.91 -0.45
C LEU A 86 8.60 1.97 -0.08
N PRO A 87 7.37 2.47 0.11
CA PRO A 87 6.31 1.66 0.70
C PRO A 87 5.68 0.65 -0.25
N PHE A 88 5.74 0.88 -1.56
CA PHE A 88 5.03 0.02 -2.51
C PHE A 88 5.98 -0.79 -3.36
N VAL A 89 5.77 -2.09 -3.38
CA VAL A 89 6.61 -3.02 -4.13
C VAL A 89 5.74 -3.92 -4.98
N TRP A 90 6.10 -4.05 -6.26
CA TRP A 90 5.48 -4.99 -7.18
C TRP A 90 6.52 -5.93 -7.76
N GLU A 91 6.09 -7.15 -8.01
CA GLU A 91 6.79 -8.18 -8.74
C GLU A 91 5.86 -8.69 -9.84
N SER A 92 6.29 -8.68 -11.09
CA SER A 92 5.41 -9.05 -12.19
C SER A 92 6.13 -9.81 -13.29
N THR A 93 5.49 -10.87 -13.79
CA THR A 93 5.88 -11.56 -15.03
C THR A 93 5.13 -11.01 -16.24
N GLY A 94 4.25 -10.04 -16.04
CA GLY A 94 3.33 -9.57 -17.08
C GLY A 94 2.02 -10.36 -17.16
N VAL A 95 2.00 -11.59 -16.65
CA VAL A 95 0.80 -12.44 -16.52
C VAL A 95 0.36 -12.50 -15.07
N GLU A 96 1.30 -12.74 -14.17
CA GLU A 96 1.10 -12.74 -12.73
C GLU A 96 1.73 -11.48 -12.13
N THR A 97 1.03 -10.85 -11.21
CA THR A 97 1.51 -9.66 -10.51
C THR A 97 1.25 -9.80 -9.02
N HIS A 98 2.29 -9.62 -8.24
CA HIS A 98 2.23 -9.52 -6.78
C HIS A 98 2.45 -8.08 -6.34
N PHE A 99 1.82 -7.74 -5.24
CA PHE A 99 1.93 -6.42 -4.62
C PHE A 99 2.14 -6.53 -3.12
N THR A 100 3.12 -5.82 -2.61
CA THR A 100 3.37 -5.64 -1.19
C THR A 100 3.16 -4.19 -0.80
N ASN A 101 2.29 -3.96 0.20
CA ASN A 101 2.12 -2.65 0.81
C ASN A 101 2.96 -2.59 2.10
N GLY A 102 4.08 -1.89 2.06
CA GLY A 102 4.97 -1.69 3.20
C GLY A 102 4.39 -0.81 4.32
N LEU A 103 3.22 -0.21 4.10
CA LEU A 103 2.48 0.56 5.12
C LEU A 103 1.59 -0.35 5.97
N ASP A 104 1.39 -1.60 5.56
CA ASP A 104 0.64 -2.56 6.38
C ASP A 104 1.45 -2.96 7.63
N PRO A 105 0.80 -3.25 8.75
CA PRO A 105 1.48 -3.69 9.97
C PRO A 105 2.31 -4.96 9.80
N GLU A 106 1.85 -5.86 8.94
CA GLU A 106 2.55 -7.07 8.51
C GLU A 106 2.55 -7.13 6.97
N PRO A 107 3.51 -6.46 6.31
CA PRO A 107 3.57 -6.44 4.86
C PRO A 107 3.71 -7.86 4.29
N ARG A 108 2.89 -8.20 3.32
CA ARG A 108 2.92 -9.49 2.60
C ARG A 108 2.62 -9.28 1.14
N ALA A 109 3.31 -10.03 0.30
CA ALA A 109 2.99 -10.10 -1.12
C ALA A 109 1.61 -10.73 -1.32
N ARG A 110 0.80 -10.11 -2.17
CA ARG A 110 -0.55 -10.57 -2.53
C ARG A 110 -0.69 -10.53 -4.03
N SER A 111 -1.26 -11.57 -4.61
CA SER A 111 -1.61 -11.57 -6.03
C SER A 111 -2.64 -10.48 -6.31
N VAL A 112 -2.42 -9.71 -7.37
CA VAL A 112 -3.32 -8.65 -7.84
C VAL A 112 -3.55 -8.80 -9.34
N PHE A 113 -4.73 -8.42 -9.81
CA PHE A 113 -5.10 -8.59 -11.23
C PHE A 113 -4.47 -7.54 -12.15
N ALA A 114 -4.09 -6.38 -11.61
CA ALA A 114 -3.53 -5.27 -12.36
C ALA A 114 -2.69 -4.36 -11.47
N PHE A 115 -1.86 -3.53 -12.07
CA PHE A 115 -1.20 -2.44 -11.36
C PHE A 115 -2.24 -1.41 -10.89
N PHE A 116 -2.05 -0.90 -9.69
CA PHE A 116 -2.93 0.14 -9.16
C PHE A 116 -2.71 1.46 -9.88
N ARG A 117 -3.77 2.24 -9.98
CA ARG A 117 -3.70 3.59 -10.55
C ARG A 117 -2.92 4.52 -9.62
N PRO A 118 -2.16 5.49 -10.19
CA PRO A 118 -1.45 6.48 -9.39
C PRO A 118 -2.33 7.20 -8.36
N GLU A 119 -3.56 7.54 -8.72
CA GLU A 119 -4.52 8.26 -7.87
C GLU A 119 -4.86 7.48 -6.60
N LEU A 120 -4.94 6.14 -6.68
CA LEU A 120 -5.17 5.30 -5.51
C LEU A 120 -3.97 5.36 -4.56
N LEU A 121 -2.75 5.34 -5.10
CA LEU A 121 -1.55 5.47 -4.28
C LEU A 121 -1.45 6.86 -3.64
N VAL A 122 -1.87 7.92 -4.34
CA VAL A 122 -1.99 9.27 -3.74
C VAL A 122 -2.89 9.22 -2.51
N GLN A 123 -4.05 8.57 -2.62
CA GLN A 123 -5.00 8.46 -1.50
C GLN A 123 -4.38 7.73 -0.31
N TRP A 124 -3.67 6.62 -0.55
CA TRP A 124 -3.00 5.87 0.52
C TRP A 124 -1.87 6.68 1.17
N LEU A 125 -1.07 7.37 0.35
CA LEU A 125 0.03 8.19 0.82
C LEU A 125 -0.44 9.47 1.56
N ALA A 126 -1.59 10.00 1.18
CA ALA A 126 -2.19 11.15 1.87
C ALA A 126 -2.64 10.82 3.31
N LEU A 127 -2.85 9.53 3.59
CA LEU A 127 -3.21 9.04 4.91
C LEU A 127 -1.97 8.80 5.81
N LEU A 128 -0.75 8.95 5.28
CA LEU A 128 0.46 8.91 6.10
C LEU A 128 0.45 10.09 7.08
N PRO A 129 0.82 9.88 8.35
CA PRO A 129 1.05 10.98 9.27
C PRO A 129 2.06 11.93 8.64
N ARG A 130 1.70 13.19 8.51
CA ARG A 130 2.67 14.22 8.15
C ARG A 130 3.67 14.25 9.29
N ALA A 131 4.94 13.96 8.99
CA ALA A 131 6.00 14.22 9.95
C ALA A 131 5.83 15.67 10.42
N SER A 132 5.42 15.85 11.65
CA SER A 132 5.28 17.16 12.28
C SER A 132 6.64 17.83 12.21
N GLN A 133 6.74 18.88 11.43
CA GLN A 133 7.88 19.79 11.52
C GLN A 133 7.87 20.39 12.93
N GLY A 134 8.76 19.90 13.78
CA GLY A 134 9.22 20.57 14.98
C GLY A 134 8.23 20.58 16.15
N ASN A 135 8.33 19.65 17.04
CA ASN A 135 8.61 19.76 18.47
C ASN A 135 8.50 18.37 19.09
N GLY A 136 9.60 17.90 19.62
CA GLY A 136 9.71 16.58 20.23
C GLY A 136 8.69 16.39 21.35
N ASN A 137 7.84 15.42 21.17
CA ASN A 137 7.07 14.56 22.06
C ASN A 137 5.85 13.94 21.33
N GLY A 138 5.84 13.93 20.02
CA GLY A 138 4.79 13.24 19.24
C GLY A 138 5.10 11.75 19.18
N VAL A 139 4.29 10.94 19.84
CA VAL A 139 4.15 9.52 19.50
C VAL A 139 3.87 9.47 18.01
N SER A 140 4.80 8.91 17.22
CA SER A 140 4.63 8.72 15.79
C SER A 140 3.38 7.85 15.59
N GLU A 141 2.29 8.45 15.12
CA GLU A 141 1.13 7.66 14.73
C GLU A 141 1.55 6.68 13.64
N PRO A 142 1.16 5.40 13.76
CA PRO A 142 1.46 4.42 12.74
C PRO A 142 0.86 4.85 11.40
N PRO A 143 1.48 4.46 10.26
CA PRO A 143 0.98 4.81 8.94
C PRO A 143 -0.48 4.40 8.79
N SER A 144 -1.26 5.18 8.05
CA SER A 144 -2.72 4.99 7.88
C SER A 144 -3.01 3.81 6.94
N THR A 145 -2.76 2.61 7.42
CA THR A 145 -3.11 1.34 6.79
C THR A 145 -4.62 1.08 6.90
N PHE A 146 -5.11 0.03 6.23
CA PHE A 146 -6.49 -0.44 6.43
C PHE A 146 -6.79 -0.66 7.92
N LEU A 147 -5.88 -1.27 8.67
CA LEU A 147 -6.05 -1.50 10.12
C LEU A 147 -6.08 -0.21 10.92
N ALA A 148 -5.24 0.77 10.59
CA ALA A 148 -5.26 2.08 11.24
C ALA A 148 -6.58 2.82 10.95
N ARG A 149 -7.12 2.71 9.73
CA ARG A 149 -8.43 3.26 9.39
C ARG A 149 -9.56 2.56 10.15
N MET A 150 -9.48 1.24 10.31
CA MET A 150 -10.46 0.48 11.11
C MET A 150 -10.49 0.95 12.58
N ARG A 151 -9.34 1.32 13.15
CA ARG A 151 -9.27 1.88 14.51
C ARG A 151 -10.01 3.20 14.65
N ASN A 152 -10.05 3.99 13.58
CA ASN A 152 -10.67 5.31 13.54
C ASN A 152 -12.11 5.28 12.99
N MET A 153 -12.67 4.10 12.73
CA MET A 153 -14.05 3.99 12.31
C MET A 153 -14.99 4.53 13.39
N PRO A 154 -16.12 5.13 13.00
CA PRO A 154 -17.16 5.52 13.96
C PRO A 154 -17.54 4.32 14.85
N LYS A 155 -17.83 4.62 16.11
CA LYS A 155 -18.33 3.57 17.00
C LYS A 155 -19.56 2.91 16.38
N LEU A 156 -19.68 1.61 16.58
CA LEU A 156 -20.83 0.85 16.13
C LEU A 156 -22.12 1.51 16.65
N VAL A 157 -22.96 1.93 15.71
CA VAL A 157 -24.30 2.44 16.05
C VAL A 157 -25.19 1.22 16.18
N THR A 158 -25.71 1.01 17.38
CA THR A 158 -26.60 -0.12 17.67
C THR A 158 -28.04 0.14 17.20
N GLU A 159 -28.35 1.37 16.85
CA GLU A 159 -29.65 1.79 16.34
C GLU A 159 -29.50 2.24 14.89
N TRP A 160 -30.16 1.56 13.98
CA TRP A 160 -30.20 1.94 12.58
C TRP A 160 -31.65 2.09 12.11
N GLY A 161 -32.02 3.27 11.62
CA GLY A 161 -33.29 3.51 10.98
C GLY A 161 -33.56 5.00 10.72
N SER A 162 -33.77 5.36 9.47
CA SER A 162 -34.47 6.59 9.09
C SER A 162 -35.94 6.24 8.90
N GLY A 163 -36.84 6.81 9.74
CA GLY A 163 -38.27 6.64 9.57
C GLY A 163 -38.98 5.74 10.57
N GLY A 164 -38.48 5.64 11.80
CA GLY A 164 -39.26 5.07 12.92
C GLY A 164 -39.20 3.54 13.08
N ALA A 165 -38.44 2.82 12.29
CA ALA A 165 -38.13 1.43 12.52
C ALA A 165 -36.73 1.31 13.14
N HIS A 166 -36.64 0.93 14.41
CA HIS A 166 -35.39 0.63 15.09
C HIS A 166 -35.00 -0.81 14.79
N TYR A 167 -33.86 -1.01 14.13
CA TYR A 167 -33.24 -2.31 13.99
C TYR A 167 -32.03 -2.36 14.92
N GLU A 168 -32.14 -3.09 16.00
CA GLU A 168 -31.00 -3.37 16.88
C GLU A 168 -30.21 -4.55 16.34
N LEU A 169 -28.89 -4.41 16.34
CA LEU A 169 -28.02 -5.56 16.12
C LEU A 169 -28.16 -6.53 17.30
N TRP A 170 -28.22 -7.79 16.99
CA TRP A 170 -28.25 -8.81 18.02
C TRP A 170 -26.95 -8.79 18.85
N PRO A 171 -26.99 -9.10 20.15
CA PRO A 171 -25.80 -9.10 21.01
C PRO A 171 -24.65 -9.94 20.43
N ALA A 172 -24.94 -11.06 19.77
CA ALA A 172 -23.95 -11.88 19.09
C ALA A 172 -23.27 -11.15 17.92
N GLN A 173 -24.01 -10.34 17.16
CA GLN A 173 -23.46 -9.54 16.05
C GLN A 173 -22.58 -8.41 16.60
N ILE A 174 -23.02 -7.72 17.64
CA ILE A 174 -22.24 -6.68 18.32
C ILE A 174 -20.94 -7.30 18.85
N GLY A 175 -21.03 -8.45 19.52
CA GLY A 175 -19.87 -9.17 20.03
C GLY A 175 -18.87 -9.59 18.94
N ALA A 176 -19.38 -10.11 17.81
CA ALA A 176 -18.56 -10.51 16.68
C ALA A 176 -17.81 -9.31 16.06
N ILE A 177 -18.50 -8.21 15.80
CA ILE A 177 -17.90 -6.99 15.23
C ILE A 177 -16.87 -6.40 16.19
N THR A 178 -17.22 -6.22 17.47
CA THR A 178 -16.30 -5.67 18.47
C THR A 178 -15.05 -6.53 18.66
N ASN A 179 -15.18 -7.85 18.65
CA ASN A 179 -14.04 -8.76 18.77
C ASN A 179 -13.17 -8.76 17.51
N LEU A 180 -13.79 -8.65 16.32
CA LEU A 180 -13.06 -8.48 15.06
C LEU A 180 -12.23 -7.19 15.09
N GLU A 181 -12.83 -6.08 15.46
CA GLU A 181 -12.13 -4.79 15.57
C GLU A 181 -10.97 -4.84 16.57
N LYS A 182 -11.17 -5.43 17.74
CA LYS A 182 -10.11 -5.65 18.74
C LYS A 182 -8.98 -6.51 18.19
N SER A 183 -9.31 -7.58 17.46
CA SER A 183 -8.34 -8.47 16.84
C SER A 183 -7.50 -7.73 15.79
N LEU A 184 -8.15 -6.97 14.91
CA LEU A 184 -7.48 -6.15 13.89
C LEU A 184 -6.64 -5.04 14.54
N ALA A 185 -7.14 -4.39 15.59
CA ALA A 185 -6.39 -3.40 16.36
C ALA A 185 -5.14 -3.99 17.04
N ALA A 186 -5.18 -5.26 17.41
CA ALA A 186 -4.04 -6.01 17.96
C ALA A 186 -3.10 -6.58 16.86
N ASN A 187 -3.21 -6.12 15.62
CA ASN A 187 -2.44 -6.60 14.46
C ASN A 187 -2.60 -8.11 14.17
N LYS A 188 -3.78 -8.66 14.46
CA LYS A 188 -4.15 -10.02 14.09
C LYS A 188 -5.00 -9.98 12.82
N PRO A 189 -4.41 -10.06 11.61
CA PRO A 189 -5.10 -9.76 10.35
C PRO A 189 -6.04 -10.88 9.88
N LYS A 190 -6.08 -11.99 10.59
CA LYS A 190 -6.96 -13.13 10.28
C LYS A 190 -7.95 -13.31 11.41
N ALA A 191 -9.23 -13.41 11.07
CA ALA A 191 -10.30 -13.70 12.01
C ALA A 191 -11.26 -14.72 11.41
N LEU A 192 -11.80 -15.60 12.23
CA LEU A 192 -12.88 -16.49 11.90
C LEU A 192 -14.11 -16.05 12.70
N ILE A 193 -15.19 -15.76 11.98
CA ILE A 193 -16.51 -15.50 12.58
C ILE A 193 -17.38 -16.68 12.21
N GLN A 194 -17.80 -17.45 13.22
CA GLN A 194 -18.75 -18.55 13.05
C GLN A 194 -20.05 -18.17 13.76
N MET A 195 -21.12 -18.16 13.01
CA MET A 195 -22.46 -17.87 13.52
C MET A 195 -23.40 -18.98 13.11
N ALA A 196 -24.21 -19.46 14.05
CA ALA A 196 -25.28 -20.38 13.74
C ALA A 196 -26.37 -19.65 12.95
N THR A 197 -26.81 -20.24 11.85
CA THR A 197 -28.03 -19.81 11.16
C THR A 197 -29.21 -20.43 11.87
N GLY A 198 -30.10 -19.62 12.38
CA GLY A 198 -31.36 -20.05 12.98
C GLY A 198 -32.38 -20.45 11.93
#